data_30de9ea71da3b1b1e15e25dc06feaac2
#
_entry.id   30de9ea71da3b1b1e15e25dc06feaac2
#
_cell.length_a   1.000
_cell.length_b   1.000
_cell.length_c   1.000
_cell.angle_alpha   90.00
_cell.angle_beta   90.00
_cell.angle_gamma   90.00
#
_symmetry.space_group_name_H-M   'P 1'
#
loop_
_entity.id
_entity.type
_entity.pdbx_description
1 polymer ?
#
loop_
_entity_poly.entity_id
_entity_poly.type
_entity_poly.pdbx_seq_one_letter_code
_entity_poly.pdbx_strand_id
1 'polypeptide(L)'
;MYRYRIYGVIVESEFELKLLVPAGEYDNSQDVITIAEREVEKDVLCFLEENNAIKKKYEIGFEISAFYNIGGFYLIRGGKEILVKIKEGFTHETISAWILGFCLSMALLQRGILTIHCSAISTEKGAILLSGTPGAGKSSLAGKLLEHGYKLMADDVAGIQFDNGDYMIHPAFPFQKLCSNEIKKKGLDKNNLIYINEDKDKYLVPVNNIFEYNPRKLNAFFYIIKAPVEKLSINQITGFDCFIAIKDNLFLHKLQGEWEKSPEIINMCMKIASKCPIYLVVRPENIDTLDEIYASILTLLN
;
A
#
# COMPACT_ATOMS: atom_id res chain seq x y z
N MET A 1 -24.65 7.87 -1.54
CA MET A 1 -23.61 6.88 -1.23
C MET A 1 -22.73 6.72 -2.46
N TYR A 2 -21.44 6.91 -2.33
CA TYR A 2 -20.47 6.70 -3.41
C TYR A 2 -19.94 5.28 -3.32
N ARG A 3 -19.75 4.61 -4.45
CA ARG A 3 -19.36 3.20 -4.50
C ARG A 3 -18.10 3.02 -5.34
N TYR A 4 -17.09 2.33 -4.81
CA TYR A 4 -15.78 2.20 -5.40
C TYR A 4 -15.27 0.76 -5.34
N ARG A 5 -14.36 0.41 -6.28
CA ARG A 5 -13.59 -0.83 -6.23
C ARG A 5 -12.13 -0.50 -5.93
N ILE A 6 -11.57 -1.14 -4.90
CA ILE A 6 -10.15 -0.99 -4.53
C ILE A 6 -9.68 -2.26 -3.81
N TYR A 7 -8.47 -2.72 -4.09
CA TYR A 7 -7.85 -3.92 -3.49
C TYR A 7 -8.73 -5.19 -3.57
N GLY A 8 -9.59 -5.30 -4.57
CA GLY A 8 -10.50 -6.44 -4.73
C GLY A 8 -11.76 -6.38 -3.90
N VAL A 9 -11.96 -5.35 -3.07
CA VAL A 9 -13.15 -5.14 -2.25
C VAL A 9 -13.99 -3.98 -2.77
N ILE A 10 -15.26 -3.98 -2.42
CA ILE A 10 -16.15 -2.84 -2.65
C ILE A 10 -16.14 -1.94 -1.42
N VAL A 11 -16.02 -0.65 -1.65
CA VAL A 11 -16.07 0.39 -0.63
C VAL A 11 -17.27 1.29 -0.92
N GLU A 12 -18.11 1.50 0.09
CA GLU A 12 -19.23 2.46 0.06
C GLU A 12 -18.93 3.61 1.03
N SER A 13 -18.94 4.84 0.52
CA SER A 13 -18.66 6.05 1.31
C SER A 13 -19.81 7.04 1.28
N GLU A 14 -20.11 7.68 2.42
CA GLU A 14 -21.06 8.78 2.51
C GLU A 14 -20.56 10.05 1.81
N PHE A 15 -19.25 10.19 1.64
CA PHE A 15 -18.62 11.31 0.97
C PHE A 15 -17.71 10.85 -0.20
N GLU A 16 -17.46 11.75 -1.12
CA GLU A 16 -16.69 11.46 -2.31
C GLU A 16 -15.21 11.22 -1.98
N LEU A 17 -14.65 10.12 -2.52
CA LEU A 17 -13.24 9.78 -2.49
C LEU A 17 -12.67 9.91 -3.91
N LYS A 18 -12.32 11.13 -4.31
CA LYS A 18 -11.97 11.53 -5.69
C LYS A 18 -10.82 10.72 -6.32
N LEU A 19 -10.01 10.05 -5.52
CA LEU A 19 -8.88 9.23 -6.01
C LEU A 19 -9.30 7.84 -6.45
N LEU A 20 -10.47 7.36 -6.01
CA LEU A 20 -10.91 6.00 -6.25
C LEU A 20 -11.64 5.86 -7.59
N VAL A 21 -11.52 4.67 -8.16
CA VAL A 21 -12.27 4.28 -9.35
C VAL A 21 -13.68 3.90 -8.93
N PRO A 22 -14.72 4.51 -9.53
CA PRO A 22 -16.09 4.09 -9.28
C PRO A 22 -16.29 2.61 -9.58
N ALA A 23 -17.07 1.91 -8.75
CA ALA A 23 -17.45 0.54 -9.01
C ALA A 23 -18.34 0.46 -10.26
N GLY A 24 -18.18 -0.59 -11.06
CA GLY A 24 -19.02 -0.82 -12.23
C GLY A 24 -20.43 -1.25 -11.85
N GLU A 25 -21.39 -1.11 -12.77
CA GLU A 25 -22.79 -1.51 -12.56
C GLU A 25 -22.97 -2.99 -12.20
N TYR A 26 -22.03 -3.84 -12.59
CA TYR A 26 -22.04 -5.29 -12.31
C TYR A 26 -21.30 -5.69 -11.02
N ASP A 27 -20.78 -4.73 -10.28
CA ASP A 27 -20.14 -4.96 -8.98
C ASP A 27 -21.19 -5.10 -7.86
N ASN A 28 -21.97 -6.19 -7.90
CA ASN A 28 -23.10 -6.44 -7.00
C ASN A 28 -22.70 -7.10 -5.67
N SER A 29 -21.45 -7.04 -5.25
CA SER A 29 -21.04 -7.59 -3.96
C SER A 29 -21.81 -6.91 -2.82
N GLN A 30 -22.39 -7.72 -1.94
CA GLN A 30 -22.99 -7.27 -0.68
C GLN A 30 -21.93 -7.22 0.45
N ASP A 31 -20.76 -7.79 0.22
CA ASP A 31 -19.63 -7.75 1.16
C ASP A 31 -18.81 -6.48 0.90
N VAL A 32 -19.20 -5.40 1.56
CA VAL A 32 -18.65 -4.07 1.38
C VAL A 32 -17.91 -3.58 2.63
N ILE A 33 -17.02 -2.59 2.46
CA ILE A 33 -16.48 -1.77 3.54
C ILE A 33 -17.20 -0.42 3.48
N THR A 34 -17.89 -0.04 4.54
CA THR A 34 -18.57 1.25 4.63
C THR A 34 -17.66 2.30 5.26
N ILE A 35 -17.69 3.52 4.72
CA ILE A 35 -16.98 4.69 5.27
C ILE A 35 -18.01 5.76 5.58
N ALA A 36 -18.08 6.17 6.84
CA ALA A 36 -19.07 7.12 7.32
C ALA A 36 -18.48 8.12 8.34
N GLU A 37 -18.98 9.34 8.35
CA GLU A 37 -18.66 10.30 9.41
C GLU A 37 -19.59 10.11 10.61
N ARG A 38 -19.00 9.90 11.79
CA ARG A 38 -19.74 9.66 13.06
C ARG A 38 -18.99 10.26 14.24
N GLU A 39 -19.71 10.51 15.33
CA GLU A 39 -19.13 10.95 16.60
C GLU A 39 -18.45 9.77 17.30
N VAL A 40 -17.20 9.48 16.92
CA VAL A 40 -16.41 8.34 17.44
C VAL A 40 -15.25 8.74 18.33
N GLU A 41 -15.09 10.02 18.65
CA GLU A 41 -13.97 10.49 19.49
C GLU A 41 -13.90 9.74 20.81
N LYS A 42 -15.03 9.67 21.54
CA LYS A 42 -15.11 8.97 22.81
C LYS A 42 -14.79 7.49 22.68
N ASP A 43 -15.33 6.83 21.65
CA ASP A 43 -15.10 5.39 21.42
C ASP A 43 -13.64 5.10 21.13
N VAL A 44 -12.99 5.94 20.30
CA VAL A 44 -11.56 5.83 19.98
C VAL A 44 -10.72 6.00 21.24
N LEU A 45 -10.98 7.02 22.03
CA LEU A 45 -10.21 7.30 23.26
C LEU A 45 -10.39 6.19 24.30
N CYS A 46 -11.62 5.72 24.54
CA CYS A 46 -11.88 4.59 25.44
C CYS A 46 -11.15 3.32 24.99
N PHE A 47 -11.24 2.97 23.69
CA PHE A 47 -10.55 1.80 23.17
C PHE A 47 -9.03 1.89 23.34
N LEU A 48 -8.44 3.06 23.07
CA LEU A 48 -7.00 3.26 23.24
C LEU A 48 -6.59 3.24 24.72
N GLU A 49 -7.44 3.71 25.63
CA GLU A 49 -7.19 3.66 27.07
C GLU A 49 -7.22 2.21 27.58
N GLU A 50 -8.25 1.44 27.22
CA GLU A 50 -8.39 0.02 27.59
C GLU A 50 -7.20 -0.83 27.12
N ASN A 51 -6.58 -0.47 25.99
CA ASN A 51 -5.42 -1.14 25.42
C ASN A 51 -4.08 -0.49 25.82
N ASN A 52 -4.04 0.47 26.75
CA ASN A 52 -2.85 1.21 27.15
C ASN A 52 -2.13 1.91 25.97
N ALA A 53 -2.87 2.33 24.96
CA ALA A 53 -2.37 2.85 23.69
C ALA A 53 -2.54 4.37 23.50
N ILE A 54 -3.07 5.09 24.47
CA ILE A 54 -3.29 6.55 24.41
C ILE A 54 -2.02 7.31 24.01
N LYS A 55 -0.86 6.95 24.58
CA LYS A 55 0.42 7.60 24.25
C LYS A 55 0.90 7.30 22.83
N LYS A 56 0.62 6.10 22.34
CA LYS A 56 0.92 5.70 20.95
C LYS A 56 -0.02 6.38 19.95
N LYS A 57 -1.24 6.75 20.37
CA LYS A 57 -2.33 7.31 19.56
C LYS A 57 -2.93 6.33 18.54
N TYR A 58 -2.62 5.06 18.61
CA TYR A 58 -3.16 4.01 17.75
C TYR A 58 -3.11 2.65 18.45
N GLU A 59 -4.04 1.78 18.07
CA GLU A 59 -3.99 0.34 18.35
C GLU A 59 -4.59 -0.43 17.19
N ILE A 60 -3.95 -1.54 16.82
CA ILE A 60 -4.32 -2.38 15.67
C ILE A 60 -4.74 -3.73 16.19
N GLY A 61 -5.96 -4.13 15.87
CA GLY A 61 -6.52 -5.43 16.22
C GLY A 61 -7.30 -6.05 15.06
N PHE A 62 -7.56 -7.34 15.16
CA PHE A 62 -8.27 -8.11 14.13
C PHE A 62 -9.78 -7.87 14.11
N GLU A 63 -10.35 -7.39 15.20
CA GLU A 63 -11.78 -7.03 15.28
C GLU A 63 -11.97 -5.52 15.31
N ILE A 64 -11.17 -4.81 16.08
CA ILE A 64 -11.23 -3.36 16.23
C ILE A 64 -9.83 -2.80 16.10
N SER A 65 -9.70 -1.75 15.29
CA SER A 65 -8.52 -0.90 15.25
C SER A 65 -8.95 0.55 15.42
N ALA A 66 -8.14 1.35 16.09
CA ALA A 66 -8.43 2.76 16.26
C ALA A 66 -7.15 3.60 16.25
N PHE A 67 -7.26 4.82 15.77
CA PHE A 67 -6.22 5.82 15.93
C PHE A 67 -6.79 7.23 15.88
N TYR A 68 -6.01 8.19 16.36
CA TYR A 68 -6.27 9.61 16.14
C TYR A 68 -5.00 10.35 15.72
N ASN A 69 -5.20 11.39 14.96
CA ASN A 69 -4.12 12.27 14.53
C ASN A 69 -4.58 13.74 14.48
N ILE A 70 -3.81 14.58 13.78
CA ILE A 70 -4.14 16.00 13.60
C ILE A 70 -5.47 16.19 12.86
N GLY A 71 -5.83 15.31 11.89
CA GLY A 71 -7.03 15.42 11.05
C GLY A 71 -8.30 14.86 11.66
N GLY A 72 -8.22 13.94 12.63
CA GLY A 72 -9.43 13.32 13.16
C GLY A 72 -9.21 12.13 14.07
N PHE A 73 -10.34 11.46 14.36
CA PHE A 73 -10.44 10.19 15.08
C PHE A 73 -10.99 9.13 14.12
N TYR A 74 -10.42 7.95 14.15
CA TYR A 74 -10.70 6.87 13.20
C TYR A 74 -10.92 5.57 13.95
N LEU A 75 -12.03 4.90 13.65
CA LEU A 75 -12.43 3.63 14.25
C LEU A 75 -12.77 2.63 13.15
N ILE A 76 -12.11 1.49 13.13
CA ILE A 76 -12.25 0.45 12.13
C ILE A 76 -12.75 -0.83 12.80
N ARG A 77 -13.85 -1.41 12.32
CA ARG A 77 -14.52 -2.55 12.95
C ARG A 77 -14.78 -3.68 11.96
N GLY A 78 -14.34 -4.89 12.31
CA GLY A 78 -14.67 -6.16 11.66
C GLY A 78 -14.36 -6.22 10.15
N GLY A 79 -13.45 -5.34 9.67
CA GLY A 79 -13.18 -5.22 8.24
C GLY A 79 -14.38 -4.73 7.41
N LYS A 80 -15.41 -4.15 8.05
CA LYS A 80 -16.67 -3.74 7.40
C LYS A 80 -16.98 -2.27 7.56
N GLU A 81 -16.51 -1.64 8.63
CA GLU A 81 -16.82 -0.25 8.94
C GLU A 81 -15.55 0.56 9.19
N ILE A 82 -15.50 1.72 8.57
CA ILE A 82 -14.52 2.78 8.83
C ILE A 82 -15.32 4.02 9.24
N LEU A 83 -15.25 4.35 10.53
CA LEU A 83 -15.96 5.49 11.11
C LEU A 83 -14.96 6.60 11.40
N VAL A 84 -15.29 7.82 11.00
CA VAL A 84 -14.39 8.98 11.11
C VAL A 84 -15.10 10.13 11.80
N LYS A 85 -14.41 10.80 12.71
CA LYS A 85 -14.76 12.13 13.19
C LYS A 85 -13.67 13.11 12.77
N ILE A 86 -14.03 14.03 11.90
CA ILE A 86 -13.11 15.04 11.37
C ILE A 86 -12.94 16.16 12.40
N LYS A 87 -11.71 16.61 12.61
CA LYS A 87 -11.41 17.78 13.45
C LYS A 87 -11.62 19.08 12.70
N GLU A 88 -11.89 20.14 13.45
CA GLU A 88 -11.99 21.49 12.91
C GLU A 88 -10.76 21.89 12.08
N GLY A 89 -10.99 22.51 10.94
CA GLY A 89 -9.94 22.90 9.97
C GLY A 89 -9.56 21.81 8.96
N PHE A 90 -10.13 20.60 9.05
CA PHE A 90 -9.94 19.52 8.07
C PHE A 90 -11.22 19.24 7.29
N THR A 91 -11.07 18.61 6.13
CA THR A 91 -12.16 18.22 5.21
C THR A 91 -12.01 16.75 4.84
N HIS A 92 -13.04 16.14 4.25
CA HIS A 92 -12.97 14.78 3.71
C HIS A 92 -11.80 14.60 2.73
N GLU A 93 -11.52 15.63 1.92
CA GLU A 93 -10.41 15.58 0.95
C GLU A 93 -9.04 15.53 1.65
N THR A 94 -8.84 16.36 2.68
CA THR A 94 -7.56 16.41 3.41
C THR A 94 -7.29 15.16 4.24
N ILE A 95 -8.33 14.46 4.71
CA ILE A 95 -8.17 13.20 5.46
C ILE A 95 -8.16 11.95 4.59
N SER A 96 -8.47 12.08 3.30
CA SER A 96 -8.60 10.92 2.40
C SER A 96 -7.31 10.09 2.31
N ALA A 97 -6.13 10.68 2.41
CA ALA A 97 -4.86 9.96 2.43
C ALA A 97 -4.75 8.99 3.63
N TRP A 98 -5.25 9.38 4.82
CA TRP A 98 -5.28 8.49 6.00
C TRP A 98 -6.32 7.40 5.87
N ILE A 99 -7.48 7.71 5.25
CA ILE A 99 -8.53 6.72 4.98
C ILE A 99 -8.01 5.67 3.99
N LEU A 100 -7.47 6.10 2.84
CA LEU A 100 -6.99 5.21 1.78
C LEU A 100 -5.71 4.44 2.16
N GLY A 101 -4.90 5.00 3.05
CA GLY A 101 -3.72 4.34 3.58
C GLY A 101 -4.04 3.49 4.82
N PHE A 102 -4.11 4.13 5.97
CA PHE A 102 -4.19 3.43 7.27
C PHE A 102 -5.53 2.74 7.51
N CYS A 103 -6.65 3.45 7.33
CA CYS A 103 -7.96 2.88 7.65
C CYS A 103 -8.28 1.68 6.75
N LEU A 104 -8.08 1.79 5.44
CA LEU A 104 -8.28 0.66 4.53
C LEU A 104 -7.31 -0.49 4.81
N SER A 105 -6.02 -0.20 5.11
CA SER A 105 -5.08 -1.26 5.47
C SER A 105 -5.46 -2.01 6.74
N MET A 106 -6.01 -1.33 7.74
CA MET A 106 -6.53 -1.96 8.97
C MET A 106 -7.78 -2.78 8.67
N ALA A 107 -8.72 -2.26 7.87
CA ALA A 107 -9.91 -3.01 7.46
C ALA A 107 -9.56 -4.26 6.63
N LEU A 108 -8.59 -4.14 5.71
CA LEU A 108 -8.10 -5.27 4.91
C LEU A 108 -7.40 -6.32 5.80
N LEU A 109 -6.60 -5.89 6.79
CA LEU A 109 -5.98 -6.79 7.76
C LEU A 109 -7.03 -7.62 8.51
N GLN A 110 -8.13 -6.98 8.97
CA GLN A 110 -9.27 -7.63 9.62
C GLN A 110 -10.00 -8.63 8.69
N ARG A 111 -9.79 -8.52 7.38
CA ARG A 111 -10.30 -9.45 6.34
C ARG A 111 -9.28 -10.49 5.91
N GLY A 112 -8.12 -10.57 6.56
CA GLY A 112 -7.06 -11.49 6.18
C GLY A 112 -6.30 -11.11 4.90
N ILE A 113 -6.32 -9.83 4.52
CA ILE A 113 -5.58 -9.30 3.37
C ILE A 113 -4.40 -8.49 3.90
N LEU A 114 -3.18 -8.90 3.58
CA LEU A 114 -1.98 -8.13 3.96
C LEU A 114 -1.73 -7.00 2.98
N THR A 115 -1.39 -5.85 3.54
CA THR A 115 -0.97 -4.69 2.75
C THR A 115 0.54 -4.48 2.84
N ILE A 116 1.19 -4.32 1.68
CA ILE A 116 2.64 -4.13 1.54
C ILE A 116 2.93 -2.70 1.12
N HIS A 117 3.95 -2.09 1.73
CA HIS A 117 4.49 -0.80 1.29
C HIS A 117 5.38 -0.99 0.06
N CYS A 118 4.81 -0.85 -1.13
CA CYS A 118 5.49 -1.11 -2.39
C CYS A 118 4.84 -0.36 -3.56
N SER A 119 5.52 -0.36 -4.71
CA SER A 119 4.87 -0.16 -6.01
C SER A 119 4.58 -1.54 -6.62
N ALA A 120 3.36 -1.78 -7.07
CA ALA A 120 2.95 -3.00 -7.76
C ALA A 120 2.83 -2.74 -9.26
N ILE A 121 3.52 -3.55 -10.06
CA ILE A 121 3.60 -3.42 -11.51
C ILE A 121 3.06 -4.69 -12.16
N SER A 122 2.16 -4.53 -13.12
CA SER A 122 1.65 -5.61 -13.97
C SER A 122 2.66 -5.95 -15.07
N THR A 123 2.97 -7.23 -15.21
CA THR A 123 3.80 -7.80 -16.26
C THR A 123 3.03 -8.88 -17.03
N GLU A 124 3.58 -9.42 -18.11
CA GLU A 124 2.96 -10.51 -18.86
C GLU A 124 2.73 -11.77 -17.99
N LYS A 125 3.67 -12.06 -17.07
CA LYS A 125 3.62 -13.24 -16.18
C LYS A 125 2.85 -13.03 -14.88
N GLY A 126 2.39 -11.80 -14.59
CA GLY A 126 1.68 -11.47 -13.36
C GLY A 126 2.14 -10.15 -12.75
N ALA A 127 1.82 -9.91 -11.50
CA ALA A 127 2.24 -8.71 -10.77
C ALA A 127 3.59 -8.91 -10.11
N ILE A 128 4.44 -7.90 -10.14
CA ILE A 128 5.65 -7.82 -9.32
C ILE A 128 5.51 -6.71 -8.29
N LEU A 129 6.05 -6.92 -7.10
CA LEU A 129 6.10 -5.92 -6.04
C LEU A 129 7.53 -5.38 -5.90
N LEU A 130 7.66 -4.06 -5.92
CA LEU A 130 8.91 -3.34 -5.70
C LEU A 130 8.86 -2.69 -4.33
N SER A 131 9.48 -3.28 -3.33
CA SER A 131 9.53 -2.76 -1.96
C SER A 131 10.96 -2.48 -1.52
N GLY A 132 11.14 -1.94 -0.32
CA GLY A 132 12.47 -1.67 0.24
C GLY A 132 12.56 -0.38 1.03
N THR A 133 13.76 -0.07 1.51
CA THR A 133 14.04 1.07 2.38
C THR A 133 13.71 2.43 1.73
N PRO A 134 13.39 3.46 2.50
CA PRO A 134 13.24 4.81 1.97
C PRO A 134 14.48 5.27 1.19
N GLY A 135 14.27 5.84 0.00
CA GLY A 135 15.36 6.28 -0.86
C GLY A 135 16.11 5.17 -1.62
N ALA A 136 15.68 3.90 -1.51
CA ALA A 136 16.30 2.79 -2.24
C ALA A 136 16.06 2.80 -3.76
N GLY A 137 15.17 3.68 -4.27
CA GLY A 137 14.94 3.83 -5.71
C GLY A 137 13.70 3.09 -6.24
N LYS A 138 12.78 2.65 -5.36
CA LYS A 138 11.52 2.01 -5.75
C LYS A 138 10.73 2.79 -6.81
N SER A 139 10.42 4.06 -6.53
CA SER A 139 9.64 4.91 -7.44
C SER A 139 10.35 5.16 -8.77
N SER A 140 11.69 5.31 -8.75
CA SER A 140 12.47 5.47 -9.99
C SER A 140 12.43 4.20 -10.84
N LEU A 141 12.54 3.02 -10.21
CA LEU A 141 12.45 1.75 -10.90
C LEU A 141 11.03 1.47 -11.43
N ALA A 142 10.01 1.76 -10.62
CA ALA A 142 8.63 1.71 -11.07
C ALA A 142 8.42 2.66 -12.28
N GLY A 143 8.87 3.91 -12.18
CA GLY A 143 8.81 4.87 -13.28
C GLY A 143 9.46 4.35 -14.56
N LYS A 144 10.65 3.75 -14.45
CA LYS A 144 11.35 3.16 -15.60
C LYS A 144 10.56 2.00 -16.24
N LEU A 145 9.97 1.11 -15.44
CA LEU A 145 9.12 0.04 -15.95
C LEU A 145 7.89 0.60 -16.68
N LEU A 146 7.24 1.62 -16.12
CA LEU A 146 6.08 2.27 -16.75
C LEU A 146 6.45 2.94 -18.09
N GLU A 147 7.62 3.58 -18.19
CA GLU A 147 8.15 4.15 -19.43
C GLU A 147 8.41 3.10 -20.53
N HIS A 148 8.60 1.84 -20.15
CA HIS A 148 8.79 0.72 -21.07
C HIS A 148 7.50 -0.10 -21.30
N GLY A 149 6.33 0.47 -20.98
CA GLY A 149 5.03 -0.11 -21.35
C GLY A 149 4.40 -1.05 -20.33
N TYR A 150 5.05 -1.28 -19.17
CA TYR A 150 4.41 -1.97 -18.05
C TYR A 150 3.32 -1.09 -17.43
N LYS A 151 2.38 -1.69 -16.70
CA LYS A 151 1.27 -0.94 -16.10
C LYS A 151 1.34 -0.92 -14.58
N LEU A 152 0.97 0.20 -14.00
CA LEU A 152 0.85 0.36 -12.55
C LEU A 152 -0.41 -0.37 -12.06
N MET A 153 -0.31 -1.06 -10.92
CA MET A 153 -1.45 -1.63 -10.20
C MET A 153 -1.68 -0.92 -8.85
N ALA A 154 -0.60 -0.53 -8.20
CA ALA A 154 -0.63 0.21 -6.94
C ALA A 154 0.68 0.99 -6.77
N ASP A 155 0.60 2.13 -6.11
CA ASP A 155 1.77 2.85 -5.61
C ASP A 155 1.56 3.19 -4.13
N ASP A 156 2.61 3.03 -3.33
CA ASP A 156 2.64 3.16 -1.87
C ASP A 156 2.01 1.98 -1.09
N VAL A 157 0.84 1.45 -1.48
CA VAL A 157 0.17 0.33 -0.81
C VAL A 157 -0.38 -0.66 -1.82
N ALA A 158 -0.02 -1.94 -1.70
CA ALA A 158 -0.64 -3.03 -2.45
C ALA A 158 -1.21 -4.09 -1.50
N GLY A 159 -2.43 -4.54 -1.77
CA GLY A 159 -3.07 -5.65 -1.04
C GLY A 159 -2.71 -6.99 -1.67
N ILE A 160 -2.30 -7.96 -0.85
CA ILE A 160 -2.09 -9.35 -1.24
C ILE A 160 -3.25 -10.19 -0.71
N GLN A 161 -4.06 -10.69 -1.61
CA GLN A 161 -5.22 -11.53 -1.29
C GLN A 161 -5.00 -12.97 -1.77
N PHE A 162 -5.38 -13.96 -0.96
CA PHE A 162 -5.42 -15.34 -1.41
C PHE A 162 -6.76 -15.64 -2.08
N ASP A 163 -6.71 -16.01 -3.35
CA ASP A 163 -7.89 -16.32 -4.15
C ASP A 163 -7.61 -17.51 -5.08
N ASN A 164 -8.52 -18.48 -5.12
CA ASN A 164 -8.47 -19.64 -6.01
C ASN A 164 -7.13 -20.41 -6.03
N GLY A 165 -6.46 -20.50 -4.87
CA GLY A 165 -5.19 -21.23 -4.72
C GLY A 165 -3.93 -20.41 -4.94
N ASP A 166 -4.04 -19.18 -5.41
CA ASP A 166 -2.95 -18.25 -5.70
C ASP A 166 -3.01 -16.96 -4.86
N TYR A 167 -1.89 -16.28 -4.75
CA TYR A 167 -1.87 -14.91 -4.23
C TYR A 167 -2.08 -13.93 -5.37
N MET A 168 -3.09 -13.08 -5.21
CA MET A 168 -3.48 -12.07 -6.20
C MET A 168 -3.16 -10.67 -5.69
N ILE A 169 -2.75 -9.82 -6.62
CA ILE A 169 -2.68 -8.38 -6.43
C ILE A 169 -3.87 -7.78 -7.15
N HIS A 170 -4.70 -7.09 -6.39
CA HIS A 170 -5.81 -6.33 -6.94
C HIS A 170 -5.41 -4.86 -7.12
N PRO A 171 -5.94 -4.19 -8.15
CA PRO A 171 -5.65 -2.78 -8.39
C PRO A 171 -6.04 -1.89 -7.20
N ALA A 172 -5.20 -0.88 -6.93
CA ALA A 172 -5.51 0.18 -5.96
C ALA A 172 -6.27 1.31 -6.66
N PHE A 173 -5.61 2.41 -6.94
CA PHE A 173 -6.18 3.55 -7.65
C PHE A 173 -5.12 4.15 -8.60
N PRO A 174 -5.57 4.80 -9.71
CA PRO A 174 -4.69 5.16 -10.82
C PRO A 174 -3.89 6.45 -10.58
N PHE A 175 -3.17 6.50 -9.47
CA PHE A 175 -2.28 7.61 -9.13
C PHE A 175 -0.92 7.11 -8.69
N GLN A 176 0.12 7.84 -9.08
CA GLN A 176 1.49 7.64 -8.62
C GLN A 176 1.90 8.77 -7.67
N LYS A 177 2.54 8.44 -6.55
CA LYS A 177 3.12 9.40 -5.61
C LYS A 177 4.51 9.80 -6.06
N LEU A 178 4.70 11.02 -6.53
CA LEU A 178 5.99 11.55 -6.97
C LEU A 178 6.46 12.71 -6.09
N CYS A 179 7.76 12.75 -5.79
CA CYS A 179 8.39 13.91 -5.16
C CYS A 179 8.54 15.06 -6.16
N SER A 180 8.60 16.29 -5.66
CA SER A 180 8.82 17.51 -6.47
C SER A 180 9.94 17.39 -7.50
N ASN A 181 11.04 16.75 -7.14
CA ASN A 181 12.18 16.57 -8.05
C ASN A 181 11.84 15.66 -9.25
N GLU A 182 11.04 14.61 -9.05
CA GLU A 182 10.60 13.70 -10.12
C GLU A 182 9.58 14.40 -11.03
N ILE A 183 8.67 15.18 -10.45
CA ILE A 183 7.72 16.00 -11.20
C ILE A 183 8.46 16.98 -12.12
N LYS A 184 9.48 17.69 -11.59
CA LYS A 184 10.31 18.60 -12.37
C LYS A 184 11.07 17.87 -13.49
N LYS A 185 11.63 16.69 -13.23
CA LYS A 185 12.31 15.88 -14.25
C LYS A 185 11.36 15.42 -15.36
N LYS A 186 10.10 15.13 -15.03
CA LYS A 186 9.06 14.73 -16.00
C LYS A 186 8.39 15.92 -16.70
N GLY A 187 8.73 17.17 -16.37
CA GLY A 187 8.14 18.38 -16.94
C GLY A 187 6.66 18.55 -16.62
N LEU A 188 6.18 17.98 -15.51
CA LEU A 188 4.78 18.07 -15.10
C LEU A 188 4.49 19.40 -14.38
N ASP A 189 3.34 20.00 -14.68
CA ASP A 189 2.88 21.21 -13.99
C ASP A 189 2.25 20.86 -12.64
N LYS A 190 2.89 21.30 -11.55
CA LYS A 190 2.44 21.07 -10.17
C LYS A 190 1.05 21.62 -9.86
N ASN A 191 0.62 22.70 -10.57
CA ASN A 191 -0.67 23.33 -10.32
C ASN A 191 -1.85 22.42 -10.69
N ASN A 192 -1.62 21.43 -11.53
CA ASN A 192 -2.60 20.45 -11.97
C ASN A 192 -2.55 19.13 -11.18
N LEU A 193 -1.75 19.06 -10.11
CA LEU A 193 -1.55 17.86 -9.31
C LEU A 193 -2.09 18.04 -7.91
N ILE A 194 -2.51 16.94 -7.29
CA ILE A 194 -2.97 16.93 -5.90
C ILE A 194 -1.76 16.87 -4.98
N TYR A 195 -1.56 17.92 -4.18
CA TYR A 195 -0.52 17.96 -3.17
C TYR A 195 -0.88 17.11 -1.97
N ILE A 196 0.05 16.25 -1.54
CA ILE A 196 -0.08 15.47 -0.31
C ILE A 196 0.74 16.17 0.76
N ASN A 197 0.10 16.63 1.81
CA ASN A 197 0.77 17.21 2.97
C ASN A 197 1.37 16.10 3.84
N GLU A 198 2.45 15.50 3.37
CA GLU A 198 3.32 14.58 4.08
C GLU A 198 4.72 15.19 4.16
N ASP A 199 5.56 14.73 5.08
CA ASP A 199 6.92 15.24 5.38
C ASP A 199 7.88 15.40 4.18
N LYS A 200 7.48 15.07 2.93
CA LYS A 200 8.38 14.96 1.78
C LYS A 200 7.94 15.67 0.51
N ASP A 201 7.10 16.70 0.57
CA ASP A 201 6.68 17.47 -0.63
C ASP A 201 6.30 16.55 -1.82
N LYS A 202 5.28 15.72 -1.63
CA LYS A 202 4.78 14.75 -2.61
C LYS A 202 3.48 15.19 -3.26
N TYR A 203 3.29 14.71 -4.48
CA TYR A 203 2.10 14.96 -5.30
C TYR A 203 1.56 13.65 -5.85
N LEU A 204 0.24 13.58 -6.03
CA LEU A 204 -0.43 12.51 -6.76
C LEU A 204 -0.51 12.88 -8.24
N VAL A 205 0.04 12.02 -9.07
CA VAL A 205 0.04 12.15 -10.53
C VAL A 205 -0.91 11.10 -11.11
N PRO A 206 -1.96 11.49 -11.86
CA PRO A 206 -2.87 10.53 -12.47
C PRO A 206 -2.16 9.71 -13.55
N VAL A 207 -2.41 8.40 -13.57
CA VAL A 207 -1.76 7.44 -14.49
C VAL A 207 -2.77 6.51 -15.18
N ASN A 208 -3.98 7.00 -15.45
CA ASN A 208 -5.08 6.19 -16.01
C ASN A 208 -4.69 5.39 -17.26
N ASN A 209 -3.89 5.97 -18.15
CA ASN A 209 -3.49 5.35 -19.42
C ASN A 209 -2.50 4.20 -19.27
N ILE A 210 -1.80 4.13 -18.13
CA ILE A 210 -0.79 3.11 -17.82
C ILE A 210 -1.15 2.36 -16.54
N PHE A 211 -2.46 2.27 -16.22
CA PHE A 211 -2.96 1.57 -15.05
C PHE A 211 -3.58 0.21 -15.46
N GLU A 212 -3.30 -0.83 -14.67
CA GLU A 212 -3.93 -2.14 -14.82
C GLU A 212 -5.16 -2.22 -13.93
N TYR A 213 -6.32 -2.39 -14.53
CA TYR A 213 -7.61 -2.47 -13.82
C TYR A 213 -8.01 -3.89 -13.42
N ASN A 214 -7.28 -4.91 -13.92
CA ASN A 214 -7.59 -6.31 -13.63
C ASN A 214 -6.65 -6.86 -12.55
N PRO A 215 -7.14 -7.79 -11.71
CA PRO A 215 -6.28 -8.48 -10.76
C PRO A 215 -5.22 -9.33 -11.49
N ARG A 216 -4.04 -9.45 -10.92
CA ARG A 216 -2.93 -10.23 -11.46
C ARG A 216 -2.36 -11.13 -10.37
N LYS A 217 -1.98 -12.34 -10.75
CA LYS A 217 -1.26 -13.26 -9.86
C LYS A 217 0.06 -12.64 -9.41
N LEU A 218 0.38 -12.74 -8.11
CA LEU A 218 1.67 -12.34 -7.59
C LEU A 218 2.76 -13.26 -8.15
N ASN A 219 3.67 -12.68 -8.94
CA ASN A 219 4.73 -13.41 -9.61
C ASN A 219 6.08 -13.31 -8.90
N ALA A 220 6.44 -12.12 -8.41
CA ALA A 220 7.71 -11.92 -7.70
C ALA A 220 7.65 -10.71 -6.75
N PHE A 221 8.53 -10.75 -5.74
CA PHE A 221 8.74 -9.66 -4.80
C PHE A 221 10.21 -9.24 -4.82
N PHE A 222 10.50 -7.98 -5.12
CA PHE A 222 11.83 -7.40 -5.12
C PHE A 222 11.99 -6.50 -3.89
N TYR A 223 12.87 -6.90 -2.97
CA TYR A 223 13.21 -6.14 -1.78
C TYR A 223 14.50 -5.37 -2.04
N ILE A 224 14.41 -4.05 -2.20
CA ILE A 224 15.51 -3.20 -2.63
C ILE A 224 16.07 -2.46 -1.41
N ILE A 225 17.37 -2.62 -1.16
CA ILE A 225 18.09 -1.92 -0.09
C ILE A 225 19.34 -1.23 -0.64
N LYS A 226 19.71 -0.12 -0.01
CA LYS A 226 21.02 0.50 -0.20
C LYS A 226 21.98 0.03 0.89
N ALA A 227 23.21 -0.26 0.48
CA ALA A 227 24.27 -0.65 1.40
C ALA A 227 25.64 -0.11 0.93
N PRO A 228 26.63 -0.02 1.82
CA PRO A 228 28.01 0.38 1.48
C PRO A 228 28.76 -0.77 0.79
N VAL A 229 28.25 -1.18 -0.36
CA VAL A 229 28.82 -2.22 -1.22
C VAL A 229 29.37 -1.62 -2.51
N GLU A 230 30.32 -2.29 -3.15
CA GLU A 230 30.95 -1.81 -4.38
C GLU A 230 30.12 -2.09 -5.63
N LYS A 231 29.33 -3.18 -5.61
CA LYS A 231 28.60 -3.67 -6.79
C LYS A 231 27.17 -4.02 -6.44
N LEU A 232 26.29 -3.88 -7.44
CA LEU A 232 24.93 -4.39 -7.39
C LEU A 232 24.93 -5.91 -7.21
N SER A 233 24.09 -6.43 -6.34
CA SER A 233 23.76 -7.85 -6.28
C SER A 233 22.26 -8.08 -6.24
N ILE A 234 21.79 -9.09 -6.97
CA ILE A 234 20.38 -9.50 -6.98
C ILE A 234 20.37 -11.00 -6.79
N ASN A 235 19.86 -11.44 -5.65
CA ASN A 235 19.83 -12.87 -5.29
C ASN A 235 18.43 -13.27 -4.84
N GLN A 236 17.97 -14.41 -5.28
CA GLN A 236 16.78 -15.01 -4.69
C GLN A 236 17.11 -15.45 -3.27
N ILE A 237 16.30 -14.99 -2.32
CA ILE A 237 16.40 -15.40 -0.91
C ILE A 237 15.41 -16.53 -0.63
N THR A 238 15.65 -17.28 0.44
CA THR A 238 14.85 -18.46 0.81
C THR A 238 14.63 -18.53 2.33
N GLY A 239 13.69 -19.38 2.74
CA GLY A 239 13.48 -19.68 4.16
C GLY A 239 13.04 -18.46 4.96
N PHE A 240 13.69 -18.26 6.11
CA PHE A 240 13.34 -17.21 7.07
C PHE A 240 13.56 -15.79 6.53
N ASP A 241 14.53 -15.59 5.65
CA ASP A 241 14.79 -14.28 5.03
C ASP A 241 13.61 -13.81 4.17
N CYS A 242 12.89 -14.73 3.52
CA CYS A 242 11.66 -14.41 2.80
C CYS A 242 10.57 -13.89 3.74
N PHE A 243 10.40 -14.53 4.89
CA PHE A 243 9.44 -14.10 5.92
C PHE A 243 9.78 -12.69 6.42
N ILE A 244 11.05 -12.43 6.74
CA ILE A 244 11.52 -11.11 7.18
C ILE A 244 11.27 -10.05 6.10
N ALA A 245 11.59 -10.35 4.83
CA ALA A 245 11.40 -9.42 3.73
C ALA A 245 9.92 -9.01 3.57
N ILE A 246 8.97 -9.93 3.76
CA ILE A 246 7.54 -9.58 3.71
C ILE A 246 7.13 -8.80 4.94
N LYS A 247 7.48 -9.30 6.15
CA LYS A 247 7.08 -8.71 7.42
C LYS A 247 7.54 -7.26 7.57
N ASP A 248 8.80 -6.98 7.27
CA ASP A 248 9.40 -5.65 7.40
C ASP A 248 8.83 -4.65 6.36
N ASN A 249 8.19 -5.16 5.32
CA ASN A 249 7.55 -4.33 4.30
C ASN A 249 6.01 -4.28 4.42
N LEU A 250 5.42 -4.82 5.48
CA LEU A 250 4.00 -4.58 5.76
C LEU A 250 3.75 -3.07 5.89
N PHE A 251 2.70 -2.58 5.25
CA PHE A 251 2.40 -1.14 5.26
C PHE A 251 2.17 -0.61 6.68
N LEU A 252 1.48 -1.40 7.51
CA LEU A 252 1.21 -1.06 8.91
C LEU A 252 2.42 -1.26 9.84
N HIS A 253 3.53 -1.85 9.37
CA HIS A 253 4.74 -2.09 10.18
C HIS A 253 5.29 -0.82 10.85
N LYS A 254 5.12 0.34 10.24
CA LYS A 254 5.46 1.64 10.85
C LYS A 254 4.63 1.97 12.11
N LEU A 255 3.48 1.33 12.29
CA LEU A 255 2.65 1.36 13.49
C LEU A 255 2.91 0.09 14.31
N GLN A 256 4.11 0.00 14.88
CA GLN A 256 4.56 -1.17 15.65
C GLN A 256 3.62 -1.53 16.80
N GLY A 257 3.39 -2.83 17.00
CA GLY A 257 2.51 -3.31 18.05
C GLY A 257 2.52 -4.83 18.20
N GLU A 258 1.74 -5.32 19.16
CA GLU A 258 1.60 -6.77 19.40
C GLU A 258 0.93 -7.49 18.22
N TRP A 259 0.15 -6.80 17.41
CA TRP A 259 -0.49 -7.34 16.22
C TRP A 259 0.51 -8.00 15.24
N GLU A 260 1.74 -7.45 15.12
CA GLU A 260 2.79 -8.00 14.25
C GLU A 260 3.33 -9.36 14.72
N LYS A 261 3.17 -9.66 15.99
CA LYS A 261 3.64 -10.89 16.63
C LYS A 261 2.56 -11.97 16.68
N SER A 262 1.35 -11.63 16.22
CA SER A 262 0.24 -12.58 16.26
C SER A 262 0.52 -13.77 15.34
N PRO A 263 0.05 -14.99 15.74
CA PRO A 263 0.19 -16.17 14.90
C PRO A 263 -0.44 -16.00 13.52
N GLU A 264 -1.50 -15.21 13.41
CA GLU A 264 -2.22 -14.93 12.17
C GLU A 264 -1.30 -14.21 11.18
N ILE A 265 -0.65 -13.11 11.59
CA ILE A 265 0.27 -12.35 10.73
C ILE A 265 1.48 -13.18 10.35
N ILE A 266 2.08 -13.88 11.31
CA ILE A 266 3.22 -14.75 11.05
C ILE A 266 2.85 -15.80 10.01
N ASN A 267 1.71 -16.47 10.17
CA ASN A 267 1.24 -17.50 9.25
C ASN A 267 0.95 -16.93 7.84
N MET A 268 0.32 -15.76 7.75
CA MET A 268 0.06 -15.09 6.47
C MET A 268 1.36 -14.74 5.75
N CYS A 269 2.31 -14.12 6.44
CA CYS A 269 3.63 -13.79 5.88
C CYS A 269 4.39 -15.04 5.41
N MET A 270 4.40 -16.11 6.22
CA MET A 270 5.05 -17.38 5.86
C MET A 270 4.41 -18.06 4.66
N LYS A 271 3.09 -18.05 4.55
CA LYS A 271 2.37 -18.61 3.40
C LYS A 271 2.70 -17.86 2.11
N ILE A 272 2.76 -16.53 2.13
CA ILE A 272 3.18 -15.73 0.97
C ILE A 272 4.64 -16.04 0.64
N ALA A 273 5.54 -16.02 1.64
CA ALA A 273 6.96 -16.31 1.49
C ALA A 273 7.23 -17.69 0.87
N SER A 274 6.38 -18.68 1.13
CA SER A 274 6.52 -20.04 0.59
C SER A 274 6.10 -20.18 -0.88
N LYS A 275 5.32 -19.24 -1.41
CA LYS A 275 4.74 -19.33 -2.76
C LYS A 275 5.26 -18.26 -3.73
N CYS A 276 5.79 -17.16 -3.23
CA CYS A 276 6.28 -16.05 -4.02
C CYS A 276 7.81 -16.03 -4.06
N PRO A 277 8.45 -16.08 -5.24
CA PRO A 277 9.88 -15.82 -5.34
C PRO A 277 10.22 -14.41 -4.83
N ILE A 278 11.18 -14.33 -3.91
CA ILE A 278 11.62 -13.06 -3.33
C ILE A 278 13.08 -12.84 -3.66
N TYR A 279 13.37 -11.67 -4.21
CA TYR A 279 14.72 -11.27 -4.61
C TYR A 279 15.18 -10.11 -3.73
N LEU A 280 16.32 -10.30 -3.05
CA LEU A 280 17.03 -9.22 -2.36
C LEU A 280 17.92 -8.50 -3.37
N VAL A 281 17.64 -7.20 -3.55
CA VAL A 281 18.40 -6.30 -4.42
C VAL A 281 19.22 -5.40 -3.53
N VAL A 282 20.54 -5.65 -3.44
CA VAL A 282 21.47 -4.82 -2.68
C VAL A 282 22.22 -3.93 -3.65
N ARG A 283 21.97 -2.62 -3.57
CA ARG A 283 22.59 -1.63 -4.44
C ARG A 283 23.59 -0.72 -3.70
N PRO A 284 24.67 -0.29 -4.36
CA PRO A 284 25.57 0.72 -3.83
C PRO A 284 24.86 2.02 -3.48
N GLU A 285 25.35 2.72 -2.47
CA GLU A 285 24.76 4.00 -2.03
C GLU A 285 24.99 5.14 -3.03
N ASN A 286 26.17 5.17 -3.65
CA ASN A 286 26.67 6.30 -4.43
C ASN A 286 26.77 6.03 -5.94
N ILE A 287 26.27 4.89 -6.41
CA ILE A 287 26.30 4.50 -7.83
C ILE A 287 24.87 4.37 -8.34
N ASP A 288 24.60 4.96 -9.50
CA ASP A 288 23.33 4.73 -10.17
C ASP A 288 23.34 3.34 -10.84
N THR A 289 22.45 2.48 -10.39
CA THR A 289 22.31 1.10 -10.84
C THR A 289 20.91 0.84 -11.41
N LEU A 290 20.17 1.89 -11.76
CA LEU A 290 18.77 1.77 -12.19
C LEU A 290 18.64 0.90 -13.44
N ASP A 291 19.52 1.10 -14.44
CA ASP A 291 19.51 0.37 -15.68
C ASP A 291 19.87 -1.11 -15.50
N GLU A 292 20.85 -1.37 -14.64
CA GLU A 292 21.28 -2.73 -14.31
C GLU A 292 20.19 -3.51 -13.58
N ILE A 293 19.51 -2.87 -12.60
CA ILE A 293 18.39 -3.49 -11.89
C ILE A 293 17.24 -3.78 -12.86
N TYR A 294 16.90 -2.82 -13.71
CA TYR A 294 15.85 -2.99 -14.72
C TYR A 294 16.15 -4.18 -15.64
N ALA A 295 17.34 -4.25 -16.23
CA ALA A 295 17.75 -5.36 -17.11
C ALA A 295 17.72 -6.72 -16.39
N SER A 296 18.17 -6.75 -15.14
CA SER A 296 18.16 -7.97 -14.32
C SER A 296 16.74 -8.44 -14.02
N ILE A 297 15.82 -7.53 -13.69
CA ILE A 297 14.40 -7.86 -13.47
C ILE A 297 13.80 -8.49 -14.74
N LEU A 298 14.05 -7.90 -15.91
CA LEU A 298 13.55 -8.47 -17.17
C LEU A 298 14.08 -9.88 -17.40
N THR A 299 15.34 -10.13 -17.11
CA THR A 299 15.95 -11.48 -17.26
C THR A 299 15.31 -12.47 -16.29
N LEU A 300 15.03 -12.08 -15.05
CA LEU A 300 14.40 -12.94 -14.03
C LEU A 300 12.91 -13.21 -14.31
N LEU A 301 12.27 -12.31 -15.04
CA LEU A 301 10.86 -12.45 -15.44
C LEU A 301 10.68 -13.26 -16.73
N ASN A 302 11.72 -13.47 -17.54
CA ASN A 302 11.69 -14.30 -18.75
C ASN A 302 11.97 -15.77 -18.41
#